data_e2c94f6fb2dd35a6eebfbbe6ebc36d0f
#
_entry.id   e2c94f6fb2dd35a6eebfbbe6ebc36d0f
#
_cell.length_a   1.000
_cell.length_b   1.000
_cell.length_c   1.000
_cell.angle_alpha   90.00
_cell.angle_beta   90.00
_cell.angle_gamma   90.00
#
_symmetry.space_group_name_H-M   'P 1'
#
loop_
_entity.id
_entity.type
_entity.pdbx_description
1 polymer ?
#
loop_
_entity_poly.entity_id
_entity_poly.type
_entity_poly.pdbx_seq_one_letter_code
_entity_poly.pdbx_strand_id
1 'polypeptide(L)'
;MIKKIEITLSEKIILYFLIILAVFTLTSLIILKNKCLFVKNYDPNNIKFDNSENIVILNANCGNVIIELYPSISPKAVKRFKKLIKLGAYDDAAFHRVIEGKLIQAGDLEFGKKENLDYGKVGSGKSGFGTIKSELDGKFKYEKGSVGLARTFQLNTEDSQFFIILQDEPLFEGEYTPVGKVIYGLDILETIKFVPKFHIVPRPDFINSFKMFN
;
A
#
# COMPACT_ATOMS: atom_id res chain seq x y z
N MET A 1 -54.13 -20.09 -30.79
CA MET A 1 -54.27 -20.75 -29.49
C MET A 1 -52.85 -21.01 -28.96
N ILE A 2 -52.37 -20.23 -27.97
CA ILE A 2 -51.05 -20.41 -27.40
C ILE A 2 -51.14 -21.54 -26.36
N LYS A 3 -50.47 -22.66 -26.63
CA LYS A 3 -50.44 -23.83 -25.72
C LYS A 3 -49.71 -23.42 -24.45
N LYS A 4 -50.40 -23.43 -23.32
CA LYS A 4 -49.78 -23.16 -22.00
C LYS A 4 -48.80 -24.29 -21.69
N ILE A 5 -47.52 -24.00 -21.64
CA ILE A 5 -46.49 -24.97 -21.26
C ILE A 5 -46.59 -25.19 -19.76
N GLU A 6 -47.07 -26.35 -19.34
CA GLU A 6 -47.07 -26.74 -17.90
C GLU A 6 -45.73 -27.36 -17.55
N ILE A 7 -44.98 -26.64 -16.72
CA ILE A 7 -43.69 -27.08 -16.22
C ILE A 7 -43.89 -28.12 -15.12
N THR A 8 -43.27 -29.27 -15.26
CA THR A 8 -43.32 -30.37 -14.27
C THR A 8 -42.64 -29.98 -12.96
N LEU A 9 -42.93 -30.71 -11.87
CA LEU A 9 -42.28 -30.46 -10.57
C LEU A 9 -40.75 -30.60 -10.64
N SER A 10 -40.24 -31.60 -11.36
CA SER A 10 -38.82 -31.82 -11.57
C SER A 10 -38.16 -30.66 -12.32
N GLU A 11 -38.79 -30.13 -13.35
CA GLU A 11 -38.30 -28.97 -14.09
C GLU A 11 -38.27 -27.69 -13.22
N LYS A 12 -39.24 -27.49 -12.34
CA LYS A 12 -39.22 -26.40 -11.34
C LYS A 12 -38.08 -26.54 -10.38
N ILE A 13 -37.82 -27.75 -9.85
CA ILE A 13 -36.70 -28.00 -8.93
C ILE A 13 -35.36 -27.71 -9.62
N ILE A 14 -35.19 -28.17 -10.85
CA ILE A 14 -33.97 -27.90 -11.63
C ILE A 14 -33.81 -26.39 -11.88
N LEU A 15 -34.87 -25.70 -12.22
CA LEU A 15 -34.87 -24.26 -12.46
C LEU A 15 -34.44 -23.49 -11.19
N TYR A 16 -35.03 -23.82 -10.03
CA TYR A 16 -34.65 -23.22 -8.75
C TYR A 16 -33.17 -23.49 -8.40
N PHE A 17 -32.69 -24.71 -8.61
CA PHE A 17 -31.29 -25.04 -8.40
C PHE A 17 -30.35 -24.22 -9.29
N LEU A 18 -30.69 -24.06 -10.57
CA LEU A 18 -29.90 -23.24 -11.50
C LEU A 18 -29.91 -21.76 -11.12
N ILE A 19 -31.04 -21.22 -10.65
CA ILE A 19 -31.12 -19.85 -10.13
C ILE A 19 -30.26 -19.67 -8.91
N ILE A 20 -30.31 -20.58 -7.93
CA ILE A 20 -29.48 -20.54 -6.74
C ILE A 20 -27.98 -20.60 -7.11
N LEU A 21 -27.61 -21.50 -8.01
CA LEU A 21 -26.24 -21.61 -8.51
C LEU A 21 -25.77 -20.34 -9.20
N ALA A 22 -26.61 -19.74 -10.05
CA ALA A 22 -26.30 -18.48 -10.74
C ALA A 22 -26.12 -17.31 -9.74
N VAL A 23 -26.99 -17.21 -8.74
CA VAL A 23 -26.86 -16.20 -7.67
C VAL A 23 -25.59 -16.42 -6.88
N PHE A 24 -25.29 -17.67 -6.49
CA PHE A 24 -24.07 -18.01 -5.74
C PHE A 24 -22.79 -17.69 -6.54
N THR A 25 -22.75 -18.05 -7.82
CA THR A 25 -21.61 -17.72 -8.69
C THR A 25 -21.44 -16.22 -8.86
N LEU A 26 -22.53 -15.49 -9.08
CA LEU A 26 -22.50 -14.03 -9.23
C LEU A 26 -22.02 -13.34 -7.94
N THR A 27 -22.54 -13.73 -6.79
CA THR A 27 -22.13 -13.18 -5.50
C THR A 27 -20.66 -13.50 -5.20
N SER A 28 -20.21 -14.73 -5.47
CA SER A 28 -18.80 -15.11 -5.33
C SER A 28 -17.90 -14.29 -6.23
N LEU A 29 -18.26 -14.02 -7.47
CA LEU A 29 -17.51 -13.17 -8.39
C LEU A 29 -17.43 -11.72 -7.90
N ILE A 30 -18.52 -11.17 -7.35
CA ILE A 30 -18.54 -9.81 -6.77
C ILE A 30 -17.58 -9.74 -5.57
N ILE A 31 -17.64 -10.71 -4.67
CA ILE A 31 -16.77 -10.78 -3.49
C ILE A 31 -15.30 -10.91 -3.90
N LEU A 32 -14.98 -11.83 -4.81
CA LEU A 32 -13.61 -12.04 -5.30
C LEU A 32 -13.04 -10.82 -6.04
N LYS A 33 -13.88 -10.04 -6.72
CA LYS A 33 -13.47 -8.85 -7.45
C LYS A 33 -13.27 -7.64 -6.54
N ASN A 34 -13.97 -7.57 -5.41
CA ASN A 34 -13.95 -6.43 -4.50
C ASN A 34 -13.12 -6.74 -3.24
N LYS A 35 -11.79 -6.64 -3.36
CA LYS A 35 -10.85 -6.87 -2.25
C LYS A 35 -11.03 -5.91 -1.07
N CYS A 36 -11.74 -4.81 -1.25
CA CYS A 36 -11.99 -3.83 -0.20
C CYS A 36 -13.21 -4.15 0.67
N LEU A 37 -14.01 -5.18 0.32
CA LEU A 37 -15.29 -5.46 0.98
C LEU A 37 -15.15 -5.77 2.48
N PHE A 38 -14.04 -6.38 2.89
CA PHE A 38 -13.79 -6.80 4.26
C PHE A 38 -12.72 -5.97 4.97
N VAL A 39 -12.27 -4.86 4.35
CA VAL A 39 -11.24 -4.00 4.88
C VAL A 39 -11.87 -2.82 5.60
N LYS A 40 -11.40 -2.53 6.81
CA LYS A 40 -11.86 -1.40 7.59
C LYS A 40 -11.23 -0.11 7.07
N ASN A 41 -12.06 0.81 6.59
CA ASN A 41 -11.59 2.16 6.26
C ASN A 41 -11.62 3.04 7.51
N TYR A 42 -10.53 3.77 7.75
CA TYR A 42 -10.38 4.68 8.87
C TYR A 42 -10.52 6.12 8.39
N ASP A 43 -11.46 6.87 9.00
CA ASP A 43 -11.54 8.32 8.83
C ASP A 43 -10.59 8.96 9.86
N PRO A 44 -9.50 9.61 9.41
CA PRO A 44 -8.53 10.22 10.30
C PRO A 44 -9.11 11.35 11.15
N ASN A 45 -10.20 12.00 10.70
CA ASN A 45 -10.85 13.06 11.46
C ASN A 45 -11.59 12.56 12.70
N ASN A 46 -11.89 11.28 12.78
CA ASN A 46 -12.53 10.64 13.92
C ASN A 46 -11.51 10.06 14.92
N ILE A 47 -10.21 10.29 14.69
CA ILE A 47 -9.13 9.76 15.53
C ILE A 47 -8.41 10.93 16.20
N LYS A 48 -8.22 10.84 17.51
CA LYS A 48 -7.41 11.81 18.24
C LYS A 48 -5.95 11.37 18.24
N PHE A 49 -5.08 12.25 17.78
CA PHE A 49 -3.63 12.04 17.77
C PHE A 49 -2.95 12.94 18.81
N ASP A 50 -2.00 12.41 19.56
CA ASP A 50 -1.22 13.19 20.53
C ASP A 50 -0.25 14.15 19.83
N ASN A 51 0.23 13.79 18.63
CA ASN A 51 1.23 14.55 17.88
C ASN A 51 0.84 14.66 16.40
N SER A 52 -0.24 15.40 16.14
CA SER A 52 -0.85 15.50 14.80
C SER A 52 0.12 15.99 13.71
N GLU A 53 1.10 16.82 14.05
CA GLU A 53 2.11 17.32 13.11
C GLU A 53 3.01 16.23 12.50
N ASN A 54 3.07 15.06 13.14
CA ASN A 54 3.83 13.90 12.68
C ASN A 54 2.95 12.82 12.05
N ILE A 55 1.65 13.08 11.90
CA ILE A 55 0.72 12.14 11.26
C ILE A 55 0.63 12.44 9.77
N VAL A 56 0.71 11.38 8.99
CA VAL A 56 0.51 11.42 7.54
C VAL A 56 -0.49 10.36 7.12
N ILE A 57 -1.23 10.65 6.05
CA ILE A 57 -2.32 9.81 5.56
C ILE A 57 -2.00 9.42 4.11
N LEU A 58 -1.73 8.14 3.92
CA LEU A 58 -1.57 7.51 2.63
C LEU A 58 -2.91 6.90 2.23
N ASN A 59 -3.52 7.40 1.16
CA ASN A 59 -4.72 6.82 0.60
C ASN A 59 -4.37 5.83 -0.51
N ALA A 60 -4.81 4.61 -0.37
CA ALA A 60 -4.71 3.53 -1.35
C ALA A 60 -6.10 3.09 -1.80
N ASN A 61 -6.20 2.08 -2.69
CA ASN A 61 -7.46 1.66 -3.31
C ASN A 61 -8.57 1.32 -2.29
N CYS A 62 -8.22 0.75 -1.13
CA CYS A 62 -9.20 0.33 -0.13
C CYS A 62 -9.38 1.28 1.05
N GLY A 63 -8.70 2.43 1.06
CA GLY A 63 -8.90 3.44 2.10
C GLY A 63 -7.61 4.08 2.62
N ASN A 64 -7.68 4.61 3.85
CA ASN A 64 -6.62 5.39 4.46
C ASN A 64 -5.71 4.54 5.34
N VAL A 65 -4.42 4.64 5.09
CA VAL A 65 -3.34 4.15 5.95
C VAL A 65 -2.77 5.33 6.71
N ILE A 66 -2.81 5.28 8.03
CA ILE A 66 -2.36 6.36 8.89
C ILE A 66 -1.00 5.98 9.46
N ILE A 67 -0.02 6.85 9.24
CA ILE A 67 1.38 6.63 9.61
C ILE A 67 1.80 7.73 10.58
N GLU A 68 2.39 7.35 11.70
CA GLU A 68 3.09 8.24 12.60
C GLU A 68 4.58 8.29 12.24
N LEU A 69 5.12 9.50 12.08
CA LEU A 69 6.52 9.73 11.73
C LEU A 69 7.36 9.98 12.99
N TYR A 70 8.62 9.57 12.95
CA TYR A 70 9.54 9.63 14.10
C TYR A 70 10.73 10.59 13.86
N PRO A 71 10.52 11.93 13.87
CA PRO A 71 11.58 12.91 13.64
C PRO A 71 12.66 12.90 14.71
N SER A 72 12.38 12.36 15.90
CA SER A 72 13.38 12.18 16.96
C SER A 72 14.41 11.08 16.65
N ILE A 73 14.05 10.10 15.80
CA ILE A 73 14.91 8.99 15.41
C ILE A 73 15.69 9.35 14.14
N SER A 74 15.01 9.87 13.12
CA SER A 74 15.60 10.16 11.80
C SER A 74 15.17 11.54 11.31
N PRO A 75 15.71 12.61 11.88
CA PRO A 75 15.25 13.98 11.60
C PRO A 75 15.42 14.39 10.13
N LYS A 76 16.51 14.00 9.45
CA LYS A 76 16.75 14.36 8.04
C LYS A 76 15.86 13.58 7.11
N ALA A 77 15.70 12.27 7.36
CA ALA A 77 14.83 11.40 6.60
C ALA A 77 13.37 11.84 6.71
N VAL A 78 12.86 12.07 7.91
CA VAL A 78 11.50 12.54 8.15
C VAL A 78 11.28 13.93 7.54
N LYS A 79 12.25 14.84 7.62
CA LYS A 79 12.17 16.15 6.97
C LYS A 79 12.03 16.03 5.45
N ARG A 80 12.83 15.15 4.80
CA ARG A 80 12.72 14.86 3.37
C ARG A 80 11.37 14.24 3.04
N PHE A 81 10.93 13.25 3.78
CA PHE A 81 9.68 12.55 3.58
C PHE A 81 8.48 13.50 3.66
N LYS A 82 8.40 14.33 4.73
CA LYS A 82 7.39 15.39 4.88
C LYS A 82 7.42 16.41 3.73
N LYS A 83 8.63 16.80 3.27
CA LYS A 83 8.76 17.73 2.12
C LYS A 83 8.12 17.13 0.88
N LEU A 84 8.40 15.90 0.55
CA LEU A 84 7.86 15.22 -0.64
C LEU A 84 6.33 15.02 -0.53
N ILE A 85 5.85 14.68 0.66
CA ILE A 85 4.40 14.58 0.94
C ILE A 85 3.70 15.93 0.75
N LYS A 86 4.25 17.02 1.30
CA LYS A 86 3.68 18.37 1.15
C LYS A 86 3.65 18.86 -0.29
N LEU A 87 4.57 18.40 -1.13
CA LEU A 87 4.60 18.71 -2.57
C LEU A 87 3.63 17.84 -3.40
N GLY A 88 2.93 16.86 -2.77
CA GLY A 88 2.13 15.87 -3.49
C GLY A 88 2.97 14.94 -4.37
N ALA A 89 4.27 14.87 -4.11
CA ALA A 89 5.19 14.14 -4.98
C ALA A 89 4.90 12.63 -5.02
N TYR A 90 4.28 12.07 -3.99
CA TYR A 90 3.95 10.66 -3.91
C TYR A 90 2.60 10.29 -4.55
N ASP A 91 1.74 11.27 -4.87
CA ASP A 91 0.46 11.00 -5.53
C ASP A 91 0.72 10.30 -6.87
N ASP A 92 -0.08 9.30 -7.20
CA ASP A 92 0.07 8.44 -8.37
C ASP A 92 1.40 7.62 -8.44
N ALA A 93 2.17 7.52 -7.37
CA ALA A 93 3.32 6.65 -7.33
C ALA A 93 2.91 5.18 -7.15
N ALA A 94 3.53 4.28 -7.93
CA ALA A 94 3.25 2.86 -7.91
C ALA A 94 3.78 2.17 -6.65
N PHE A 95 3.03 1.21 -6.14
CA PHE A 95 3.56 0.17 -5.29
C PHE A 95 4.29 -0.84 -6.17
N HIS A 96 5.48 -0.49 -6.61
CA HIS A 96 6.19 -1.18 -7.69
C HIS A 96 6.81 -2.51 -7.26
N ARG A 97 7.09 -2.70 -5.97
CA ARG A 97 7.64 -3.94 -5.41
C ARG A 97 6.82 -4.39 -4.22
N VAL A 98 6.29 -5.60 -4.29
CA VAL A 98 5.52 -6.24 -3.21
C VAL A 98 6.07 -7.63 -2.99
N ILE A 99 6.47 -7.93 -1.76
CA ILE A 99 6.82 -9.27 -1.31
C ILE A 99 5.70 -9.69 -0.35
N GLU A 100 4.97 -10.72 -0.74
CA GLU A 100 3.79 -11.21 -0.01
C GLU A 100 4.08 -11.45 1.47
N GLY A 101 3.22 -10.89 2.32
CA GLY A 101 3.34 -11.01 3.78
C GLY A 101 4.59 -10.35 4.38
N LYS A 102 5.51 -9.81 3.57
CA LYS A 102 6.79 -9.29 4.04
C LYS A 102 6.90 -7.77 3.94
N LEU A 103 6.83 -7.21 2.75
CA LEU A 103 6.97 -5.76 2.55
C LEU A 103 6.30 -5.25 1.27
N ILE A 104 6.01 -3.94 1.29
CA ILE A 104 5.53 -3.16 0.15
C ILE A 104 6.47 -1.98 -0.02
N GLN A 105 6.92 -1.70 -1.25
CA GLN A 105 7.80 -0.60 -1.58
C GLN A 105 7.18 0.30 -2.65
N ALA A 106 7.29 1.62 -2.43
CA ALA A 106 6.79 2.67 -3.33
C ALA A 106 7.75 3.87 -3.34
N GLY A 107 7.35 4.95 -4.02
CA GLY A 107 8.06 6.23 -3.95
C GLY A 107 9.18 6.39 -4.97
N ASP A 108 9.19 5.62 -6.06
CA ASP A 108 9.94 5.98 -7.26
C ASP A 108 9.19 7.11 -7.97
N LEU A 109 9.75 8.33 -7.89
CA LEU A 109 9.08 9.53 -8.40
C LEU A 109 9.45 9.84 -9.84
N GLU A 110 10.45 9.18 -10.39
CA GLU A 110 10.94 9.39 -11.75
C GLU A 110 10.34 8.40 -12.74
N PHE A 111 10.34 7.12 -12.42
CA PHE A 111 9.90 6.04 -13.31
C PHE A 111 8.68 5.27 -12.80
N GLY A 112 8.19 5.59 -11.61
CA GLY A 112 7.11 4.87 -10.94
C GLY A 112 5.77 5.60 -10.89
N LYS A 113 5.59 6.70 -11.63
CA LYS A 113 4.34 7.44 -11.68
C LYS A 113 3.37 6.83 -12.69
N LYS A 114 2.07 6.88 -12.38
CA LYS A 114 1.01 6.32 -13.22
C LYS A 114 1.08 6.75 -14.69
N GLU A 115 1.42 8.02 -14.92
CA GLU A 115 1.49 8.60 -16.27
C GLU A 115 2.70 8.11 -17.08
N ASN A 116 3.81 7.77 -16.42
CA ASN A 116 5.09 7.44 -17.06
C ASN A 116 5.75 6.20 -16.46
N LEU A 117 4.96 5.21 -16.03
CA LEU A 117 5.47 3.98 -15.46
C LEU A 117 6.35 3.22 -16.44
N ASP A 118 7.65 3.20 -16.18
CA ASP A 118 8.64 2.46 -16.95
C ASP A 118 9.05 1.18 -16.21
N TYR A 119 8.51 0.04 -16.63
CA TYR A 119 8.79 -1.27 -16.02
C TYR A 119 10.27 -1.69 -16.08
N GLY A 120 11.04 -1.14 -17.00
CA GLY A 120 12.47 -1.43 -17.13
C GLY A 120 13.34 -0.65 -16.16
N LYS A 121 12.82 0.46 -15.59
CA LYS A 121 13.57 1.39 -14.74
C LYS A 121 12.97 1.58 -13.36
N VAL A 122 11.67 1.33 -13.18
CA VAL A 122 11.01 1.52 -11.89
C VAL A 122 11.72 0.76 -10.77
N GLY A 123 11.89 1.45 -9.63
CA GLY A 123 12.74 0.99 -8.52
C GLY A 123 14.14 1.59 -8.53
N SER A 124 14.56 2.28 -9.63
CA SER A 124 15.85 2.98 -9.71
C SER A 124 15.74 4.51 -9.67
N GLY A 125 14.53 5.05 -9.83
CA GLY A 125 14.28 6.50 -9.91
C GLY A 125 14.49 7.25 -8.60
N LYS A 126 14.63 8.55 -8.73
CA LYS A 126 14.97 9.51 -7.68
C LYS A 126 13.95 10.64 -7.60
N SER A 127 14.05 11.46 -6.54
CA SER A 127 13.20 12.65 -6.34
C SER A 127 13.67 13.90 -7.09
N GLY A 128 14.92 13.90 -7.54
CA GLY A 128 15.58 15.11 -8.04
C GLY A 128 16.14 16.05 -6.96
N PHE A 129 15.93 15.75 -5.66
CA PHE A 129 16.45 16.54 -4.54
C PHE A 129 17.77 16.01 -3.98
N GLY A 130 18.39 15.01 -4.61
CA GLY A 130 19.61 14.35 -4.16
C GLY A 130 19.37 13.38 -3.00
N THR A 131 20.38 12.59 -2.69
CA THR A 131 20.33 11.60 -1.62
C THR A 131 20.47 12.24 -0.23
N ILE A 132 20.08 11.50 0.80
CA ILE A 132 20.28 11.88 2.20
C ILE A 132 21.21 10.88 2.89
N LYS A 133 21.83 11.33 3.96
CA LYS A 133 22.68 10.48 4.81
C LYS A 133 21.78 9.49 5.54
N SER A 134 22.19 8.23 5.56
CA SER A 134 21.53 7.19 6.37
C SER A 134 21.51 7.58 7.85
N GLU A 135 20.35 7.44 8.48
CA GLU A 135 20.14 7.68 9.92
C GLU A 135 19.77 6.33 10.56
N LEU A 136 20.80 5.50 10.75
CA LEU A 136 20.66 4.14 11.25
C LEU A 136 20.58 4.14 12.78
N ASP A 137 19.44 3.71 13.32
CA ASP A 137 19.24 3.51 14.75
C ASP A 137 19.16 2.01 15.05
N GLY A 138 20.22 1.44 15.60
CA GLY A 138 20.28 0.04 15.98
C GLY A 138 19.36 -0.35 17.15
N LYS A 139 18.68 0.60 17.77
CA LYS A 139 17.68 0.36 18.81
C LYS A 139 16.26 0.31 18.26
N PHE A 140 16.05 0.89 17.07
CA PHE A 140 14.75 0.85 16.41
C PHE A 140 14.42 -0.57 15.95
N LYS A 141 13.25 -1.08 16.38
CA LYS A 141 12.79 -2.42 16.02
C LYS A 141 11.92 -2.36 14.77
N TYR A 142 12.31 -3.11 13.76
CA TYR A 142 11.52 -3.26 12.54
C TYR A 142 10.41 -4.29 12.74
N GLU A 143 9.37 -3.89 13.47
CA GLU A 143 8.14 -4.66 13.68
C GLU A 143 7.15 -4.44 12.54
N LYS A 144 6.14 -5.31 12.43
CA LYS A 144 5.03 -5.15 11.49
C LYS A 144 4.47 -3.73 11.53
N GLY A 145 4.35 -3.10 10.36
CA GLY A 145 3.91 -1.73 10.18
C GLY A 145 5.03 -0.68 10.16
N SER A 146 6.27 -1.03 10.49
CA SER A 146 7.38 -0.08 10.42
C SER A 146 7.61 0.40 8.98
N VAL A 147 7.92 1.70 8.86
CA VAL A 147 8.19 2.39 7.60
C VAL A 147 9.66 2.80 7.56
N GLY A 148 10.38 2.39 6.52
CA GLY A 148 11.78 2.73 6.32
C GLY A 148 12.04 3.31 4.93
N LEU A 149 13.15 4.07 4.78
CA LEU A 149 13.60 4.50 3.47
C LEU A 149 14.37 3.37 2.77
N ALA A 150 14.03 3.18 1.49
CA ALA A 150 14.79 2.29 0.63
C ALA A 150 16.11 2.94 0.21
N ARG A 151 17.13 2.13 0.05
CA ARG A 151 18.45 2.52 -0.43
C ARG A 151 18.98 1.51 -1.44
N THR A 152 20.02 1.90 -2.14
CA THR A 152 20.79 0.94 -2.93
C THR A 152 21.65 0.07 -2.00
N PHE A 153 22.49 -0.75 -2.56
CA PHE A 153 23.50 -1.50 -1.81
C PHE A 153 24.40 -0.59 -0.94
N GLN A 154 24.66 0.64 -1.40
CA GLN A 154 25.51 1.60 -0.70
C GLN A 154 24.71 2.40 0.32
N LEU A 155 25.33 2.74 1.46
CA LEU A 155 24.81 3.69 2.45
C LEU A 155 24.75 5.12 1.88
N ASN A 156 23.91 5.94 2.47
CA ASN A 156 23.71 7.35 2.10
C ASN A 156 23.17 7.54 0.66
N THR A 157 22.39 6.57 0.20
CA THR A 157 21.74 6.61 -1.11
C THR A 157 20.21 6.69 -1.02
N GLU A 158 19.68 6.84 0.18
CA GLU A 158 18.26 7.08 0.44
C GLU A 158 17.82 8.38 -0.23
N ASP A 159 16.59 8.41 -0.77
CA ASP A 159 16.03 9.61 -1.37
C ASP A 159 14.51 9.71 -1.15
N SER A 160 13.71 9.15 -2.06
CA SER A 160 12.23 9.20 -2.03
C SER A 160 11.60 7.85 -1.81
N GLN A 161 12.24 6.76 -2.20
CA GLN A 161 11.65 5.45 -2.09
C GLN A 161 11.56 4.99 -0.64
N PHE A 162 10.42 4.42 -0.28
CA PHE A 162 10.16 3.91 1.06
C PHE A 162 9.51 2.52 0.98
N PHE A 163 9.62 1.79 2.07
CA PHE A 163 8.93 0.51 2.25
C PHE A 163 8.16 0.48 3.56
N ILE A 164 7.11 -0.32 3.59
CA ILE A 164 6.34 -0.66 4.79
C ILE A 164 6.45 -2.17 4.96
N ILE A 165 6.85 -2.63 6.15
CA ILE A 165 6.96 -4.05 6.44
C ILE A 165 5.65 -4.63 6.98
N LEU A 166 5.32 -5.84 6.56
CA LEU A 166 4.08 -6.53 6.90
C LEU A 166 4.27 -7.67 7.91
N GLN A 167 5.50 -7.92 8.32
CA GLN A 167 5.90 -8.84 9.40
C GLN A 167 7.11 -8.29 10.11
N ASP A 168 7.47 -8.82 11.25
CA ASP A 168 8.69 -8.41 11.95
C ASP A 168 9.93 -8.79 11.13
N GLU A 169 10.90 -7.86 11.03
CA GLU A 169 12.08 -8.02 10.19
C GLU A 169 13.35 -7.57 10.94
N PRO A 170 13.83 -8.36 11.91
CA PRO A 170 14.99 -7.99 12.73
C PRO A 170 16.28 -7.72 11.93
N LEU A 171 16.39 -8.30 10.72
CA LEU A 171 17.55 -8.07 9.84
C LEU A 171 17.62 -6.65 9.27
N PHE A 172 16.57 -5.83 9.46
CA PHE A 172 16.56 -4.43 9.01
C PHE A 172 17.05 -3.46 10.09
N GLU A 173 17.16 -3.94 11.33
CA GLU A 173 17.61 -3.14 12.47
C GLU A 173 19.06 -2.68 12.27
N GLY A 174 19.29 -1.35 12.32
CA GLY A 174 20.59 -0.75 12.05
C GLY A 174 21.04 -0.77 10.57
N GLU A 175 20.23 -1.36 9.67
CA GLU A 175 20.53 -1.46 8.24
C GLU A 175 19.77 -0.45 7.38
N TYR A 176 18.56 -0.08 7.82
CA TYR A 176 17.72 0.88 7.11
C TYR A 176 17.35 2.06 8.00
N THR A 177 17.17 3.23 7.37
CA THR A 177 16.73 4.45 8.04
C THR A 177 15.24 4.38 8.33
N PRO A 178 14.78 4.29 9.59
CA PRO A 178 13.36 4.27 9.92
C PRO A 178 12.77 5.68 9.79
N VAL A 179 11.52 5.80 9.34
CA VAL A 179 10.83 7.10 9.27
C VAL A 179 9.53 7.14 10.07
N GLY A 180 8.96 5.99 10.43
CA GLY A 180 7.71 5.95 11.17
C GLY A 180 7.11 4.56 11.27
N LYS A 181 5.83 4.51 11.68
CA LYS A 181 5.05 3.28 11.81
C LYS A 181 3.60 3.51 11.40
N VAL A 182 3.01 2.54 10.71
CA VAL A 182 1.57 2.48 10.46
C VAL A 182 0.86 2.24 11.78
N ILE A 183 -0.05 3.14 12.12
CA ILE A 183 -0.86 3.06 13.35
C ILE A 183 -2.30 2.60 13.06
N TYR A 184 -2.79 2.81 11.82
CA TYR A 184 -4.08 2.29 11.34
C TYR A 184 -4.00 1.94 9.85
N GLY A 185 -4.77 0.94 9.41
CA GLY A 185 -4.92 0.57 8.01
C GLY A 185 -3.86 -0.41 7.47
N LEU A 186 -3.26 -1.22 8.32
CA LEU A 186 -2.37 -2.31 7.88
C LEU A 186 -3.10 -3.31 6.99
N ASP A 187 -4.35 -3.62 7.28
CA ASP A 187 -5.23 -4.48 6.50
C ASP A 187 -5.46 -3.94 5.07
N ILE A 188 -5.48 -2.61 4.90
CA ILE A 188 -5.54 -1.95 3.59
C ILE A 188 -4.28 -2.27 2.78
N LEU A 189 -3.11 -2.20 3.40
CA LEU A 189 -1.83 -2.52 2.74
C LEU A 189 -1.75 -3.97 2.28
N GLU A 190 -2.33 -4.89 3.04
CA GLU A 190 -2.39 -6.31 2.68
C GLU A 190 -3.25 -6.57 1.43
N THR A 191 -4.10 -5.61 1.01
CA THR A 191 -4.85 -5.69 -0.25
C THR A 191 -4.05 -5.25 -1.48
N ILE A 192 -2.89 -4.62 -1.29
CA ILE A 192 -2.04 -4.16 -2.39
C ILE A 192 -1.62 -5.37 -3.24
N LYS A 193 -1.70 -5.18 -4.54
CA LYS A 193 -1.51 -6.25 -5.51
C LYS A 193 -0.12 -6.86 -5.41
N PHE A 194 -0.09 -8.15 -5.12
CA PHE A 194 1.07 -9.01 -5.24
C PHE A 194 0.96 -9.89 -6.49
N VAL A 195 2.07 -10.14 -7.17
CA VAL A 195 2.14 -11.09 -8.30
C VAL A 195 3.35 -11.99 -8.10
N PRO A 196 3.13 -13.31 -7.88
CA PRO A 196 4.21 -14.27 -7.69
C PRO A 196 5.24 -14.24 -8.82
N LYS A 197 6.51 -14.46 -8.49
CA LYS A 197 7.64 -14.54 -9.43
C LYS A 197 8.04 -13.22 -10.11
N PHE A 198 7.35 -12.11 -9.87
CA PHE A 198 7.74 -10.81 -10.40
C PHE A 198 8.40 -9.97 -9.33
N HIS A 199 9.60 -9.48 -9.60
CA HIS A 199 10.29 -8.53 -8.73
C HIS A 199 9.62 -7.14 -8.78
N ILE A 200 9.21 -6.73 -9.97
CA ILE A 200 8.39 -5.54 -10.21
C ILE A 200 6.96 -5.98 -10.50
N VAL A 201 5.99 -5.42 -9.80
CA VAL A 201 4.57 -5.78 -9.92
C VAL A 201 4.01 -5.32 -11.27
N PRO A 202 3.58 -6.24 -12.15
CA PRO A 202 2.91 -5.84 -13.39
C PRO A 202 1.52 -5.27 -13.10
N ARG A 203 1.21 -4.10 -13.66
CA ARG A 203 -0.02 -3.33 -13.38
C ARG A 203 -0.22 -3.11 -11.88
N PRO A 204 0.69 -2.37 -11.22
CA PRO A 204 0.66 -2.16 -9.78
C PRO A 204 -0.56 -1.36 -9.35
N ASP A 205 -0.90 -1.43 -8.06
CA ASP A 205 -1.74 -0.44 -7.42
C ASP A 205 -0.92 0.85 -7.21
N PHE A 206 -1.62 1.99 -7.08
CA PHE A 206 -1.00 3.31 -6.96
C PHE A 206 -1.41 3.99 -5.65
N ILE A 207 -0.60 4.90 -5.18
CA ILE A 207 -0.95 5.83 -4.11
C ILE A 207 -1.92 6.85 -4.70
N ASN A 208 -3.18 6.87 -4.24
CA ASN A 208 -4.17 7.84 -4.70
C ASN A 208 -3.84 9.25 -4.21
N SER A 209 -3.41 9.36 -2.95
CA SER A 209 -2.87 10.60 -2.37
C SER A 209 -2.04 10.29 -1.13
N PHE A 210 -1.05 11.16 -0.84
CA PHE A 210 -0.28 11.10 0.39
C PHE A 210 -0.16 12.49 0.99
N LYS A 211 -0.76 12.72 2.16
CA LYS A 211 -0.92 14.07 2.72
C LYS A 211 -0.54 14.12 4.19
N MET A 212 -0.12 15.31 4.65
CA MET A 212 -0.06 15.58 6.10
C MET A 212 -1.47 15.58 6.66
N PHE A 213 -1.63 15.11 7.89
CA PHE A 213 -2.85 15.34 8.65
C PHE A 213 -2.86 16.81 9.09
N ASN A 214 -3.98 17.52 8.83
CA ASN A 214 -4.17 18.95 9.16
C ASN A 214 -5.14 19.08 10.31
#